data_79a7a6457155e468f8196bac3bb6bc71
#
_entry.id   79a7a6457155e468f8196bac3bb6bc71
#
_cell.length_a   1.000
_cell.length_b   1.000
_cell.length_c   1.000
_cell.angle_alpha   90.00
_cell.angle_beta   90.00
_cell.angle_gamma   90.00
#
_symmetry.space_group_name_H-M   'P 1'
#
loop_
_entity.id
_entity.type
_entity.pdbx_description
1 polymer ?
#
loop_
_entity_poly.entity_id
_entity_poly.type
_entity_poly.pdbx_seq_one_letter_code
_entity_poly.pdbx_strand_id
1 'polypeptide(L)' 'MAEKLCFSVWSMQLKQHLLDIGDARQHDVEFINGRVDSAAAAYEDARRQGMNTSQAMEVAHAALMEGLGEN' A
#
# COMPACT_ATOMS: atom_id res chain seq x y z
N MET A 1 14.62 0.57 -11.01
CA MET A 1 14.30 0.87 -9.70
C MET A 1 12.98 1.56 -9.47
N ALA A 2 12.10 1.45 -10.45
CA ALA A 2 10.76 1.95 -10.29
C ALA A 2 10.05 1.26 -9.12
N GLU A 3 10.42 0.01 -8.88
CA GLU A 3 9.81 -0.74 -7.79
C GLU A 3 10.10 -0.13 -6.44
N LYS A 4 11.33 0.35 -6.26
CA LYS A 4 11.68 0.98 -4.98
C LYS A 4 10.89 2.26 -4.78
N LEU A 5 10.67 3.00 -5.86
CA LEU A 5 9.87 4.21 -5.76
C LEU A 5 8.45 3.89 -5.35
N CYS A 6 7.88 2.82 -5.90
CA CYS A 6 6.52 2.42 -5.53
C CYS A 6 6.45 2.04 -4.07
N PHE A 7 7.42 1.28 -3.60
CA PHE A 7 7.48 0.91 -2.18
C PHE A 7 7.52 2.15 -1.30
N SER A 8 8.34 3.12 -1.66
CA SER A 8 8.45 4.34 -0.87
C SER A 8 7.14 5.10 -0.83
N VAL A 9 6.48 5.20 -1.98
CA VAL A 9 5.19 5.91 -2.05
C VAL A 9 4.16 5.22 -1.19
N TRP A 10 4.05 3.91 -1.32
CA TRP A 10 3.06 3.17 -0.53
C TRP A 10 3.35 3.26 0.95
N SER A 11 4.62 3.17 1.33
CA SER A 11 5.01 3.28 2.73
C SER A 11 4.61 4.64 3.29
N MET A 12 4.87 5.71 2.54
CA MET A 12 4.51 7.05 2.96
C MET A 12 3.01 7.21 3.07
N GLN A 13 2.27 6.71 2.10
CA GLN A 13 0.83 6.84 2.11
C GLN A 13 0.23 6.11 3.30
N LEU A 14 0.74 4.92 3.59
CA LEU A 14 0.23 4.16 4.72
C LEU A 14 0.53 4.85 6.03
N LYS A 15 1.76 5.34 6.19
CA LYS A 15 2.13 6.07 7.41
C LYS A 15 1.24 7.28 7.59
N GLN A 16 1.03 8.03 6.53
CA GLN A 16 0.20 9.23 6.62
C GLN A 16 -1.22 8.87 7.02
N HIS A 17 -1.75 7.80 6.45
CA HIS A 17 -3.08 7.34 6.78
C HIS A 17 -3.20 6.96 8.25
N LEU A 18 -2.22 6.19 8.73
CA LEU A 18 -2.24 5.76 10.13
C LEU A 18 -2.14 6.96 11.07
N LEU A 19 -1.36 7.96 10.66
CA LEU A 19 -1.25 9.18 11.43
C LEU A 19 -2.58 9.92 11.48
N ASP A 20 -3.25 10.00 10.33
CA ASP A 20 -4.52 10.71 10.24
C ASP A 20 -5.59 10.09 11.11
N ILE A 21 -5.62 8.77 11.21
CA ILE A 21 -6.63 8.08 12.02
C ILE A 21 -6.15 7.87 13.46
N GLY A 22 -4.93 8.29 13.77
CA GLY A 22 -4.41 8.15 15.13
C GLY A 22 -4.09 6.74 15.52
N ASP A 23 -3.69 5.90 14.59
CA ASP A 23 -3.39 4.50 14.84
C ASP A 23 -1.94 4.35 15.31
N ALA A 24 -1.74 3.65 16.43
CA ALA A 24 -0.40 3.46 16.97
C ALA A 24 0.49 2.67 16.03
N ARG A 25 -0.08 1.91 15.11
CA ARG A 25 0.70 1.11 14.18
C ARG A 25 1.52 1.95 13.21
N GLN A 26 1.34 3.26 13.22
CA GLN A 26 2.16 4.15 12.41
C GLN A 26 3.65 3.98 12.69
N HIS A 27 3.98 3.45 13.87
CA HIS A 27 5.36 3.22 14.26
C HIS A 27 5.78 1.76 14.11
N ASP A 28 4.89 0.91 13.64
CA ASP A 28 5.17 -0.52 13.50
C ASP A 28 5.72 -0.79 12.11
N VAL A 29 7.04 -0.86 12.03
CA VAL A 29 7.72 -1.05 10.75
C VAL A 29 7.34 -2.37 10.10
N GLU A 30 7.21 -3.42 10.89
CA GLU A 30 6.86 -4.73 10.35
C GLU A 30 5.46 -4.73 9.77
N PHE A 31 4.53 -4.10 10.46
CA PHE A 31 3.17 -3.99 9.95
C PHE A 31 3.14 -3.23 8.64
N ILE A 32 3.85 -2.10 8.59
CA ILE A 32 3.89 -1.28 7.39
C ILE A 32 4.52 -2.04 6.23
N ASN A 33 5.64 -2.73 6.49
CA ASN A 33 6.31 -3.49 5.46
C ASN A 33 5.43 -4.61 4.92
N GLY A 34 4.71 -5.29 5.81
CA GLY A 34 3.80 -6.34 5.39
C GLY A 34 2.70 -5.82 4.48
N ARG A 35 2.17 -4.65 4.81
CA ARG A 35 1.14 -4.04 3.98
C ARG A 35 1.69 -3.61 2.64
N VAL A 36 2.89 -3.04 2.64
CA VAL A 36 3.52 -2.62 1.40
C VAL A 36 3.77 -3.83 0.50
N ASP A 37 4.20 -4.95 1.09
CA ASP A 37 4.39 -6.17 0.32
C ASP A 37 3.08 -6.64 -0.31
N SER A 38 1.99 -6.57 0.45
CA SER A 38 0.69 -6.95 -0.08
C SER A 38 0.28 -6.04 -1.23
N ALA A 39 0.53 -4.75 -1.08
CA ALA A 39 0.21 -3.79 -2.14
C ALA A 39 1.03 -4.10 -3.39
N ALA A 40 2.31 -4.40 -3.21
CA ALA A 40 3.18 -4.71 -4.34
C ALA A 40 2.69 -5.96 -5.07
N ALA A 41 2.30 -6.98 -4.33
CA ALA A 41 1.79 -8.21 -4.93
C ALA A 41 0.50 -7.94 -5.69
N ALA A 42 -0.37 -7.12 -5.12
CA ALA A 42 -1.62 -6.77 -5.78
C ALA A 42 -1.36 -5.99 -7.06
N TYR A 43 -0.39 -5.09 -7.02
CA TYR A 43 -0.02 -4.32 -8.19
C TYR A 43 0.47 -5.22 -9.32
N GLU A 44 1.38 -6.13 -8.99
CA GLU A 44 1.94 -7.03 -10.00
C GLU A 44 0.86 -7.93 -10.57
N ASP A 45 -0.02 -8.42 -9.73
CA ASP A 45 -1.10 -9.27 -10.18
C ASP A 45 -2.04 -8.53 -11.13
N ALA A 46 -2.36 -7.29 -10.79
CA ALA A 46 -3.21 -6.47 -11.63
C ALA A 46 -2.56 -6.22 -12.99
N ARG A 47 -1.26 -5.97 -13.00
CA ARG A 47 -0.56 -5.76 -14.26
C ARG A 47 -0.56 -7.03 -15.11
N ARG A 48 -0.43 -8.18 -14.48
CA ARG A 48 -0.51 -9.44 -15.21
C ARG A 48 -1.88 -9.64 -15.85
N GLN A 49 -2.91 -9.13 -15.21
CA GLN A 49 -4.27 -9.25 -15.73
C GLN A 49 -4.55 -8.26 -16.85
N GLY A 50 -3.58 -7.40 -17.16
CA GLY A 50 -3.73 -6.48 -18.28
C GLY A 50 -4.16 -5.08 -17.86
N MET A 51 -4.23 -4.80 -16.59
CA MET A 51 -4.61 -3.46 -16.14
C MET A 51 -3.48 -2.47 -16.42
N ASN A 52 -3.85 -1.23 -16.71
CA ASN A 52 -2.83 -0.22 -16.91
C ASN A 52 -2.28 0.23 -15.56
N THR A 53 -1.25 1.08 -15.60
CA THR A 53 -0.58 1.52 -14.38
C THR A 53 -1.53 2.16 -13.40
N SER A 54 -2.41 3.04 -13.87
CA SER A 54 -3.36 3.71 -12.99
C SER A 54 -4.27 2.71 -12.30
N GLN A 55 -4.81 1.77 -13.05
CA GLN A 55 -5.70 0.77 -12.47
C GLN A 55 -4.97 -0.11 -11.48
N ALA A 56 -3.76 -0.53 -11.82
CA ALA A 56 -2.97 -1.37 -10.93
C ALA A 56 -2.62 -0.63 -9.65
N MET A 57 -2.34 0.66 -9.75
CA MET A 57 -2.06 1.46 -8.56
C MET A 57 -3.27 1.56 -7.65
N GLU A 58 -4.46 1.66 -8.23
CA GLU A 58 -5.67 1.69 -7.42
C GLU A 58 -5.87 0.38 -6.68
N VAL A 59 -5.62 -0.74 -7.36
CA VAL A 59 -5.73 -2.04 -6.72
C VAL A 59 -4.72 -2.16 -5.58
N ALA A 60 -3.48 -1.73 -5.83
CA ALA A 60 -2.45 -1.77 -4.82
C ALA A 60 -2.80 -0.90 -3.62
N HIS A 61 -3.32 0.31 -3.88
CA HIS A 61 -3.72 1.20 -2.81
C HIS A 61 -4.83 0.59 -1.96
N ALA A 62 -5.80 -0.04 -2.61
CA ALA A 62 -6.89 -0.69 -1.90
C ALA A 62 -6.35 -1.80 -1.00
N ALA A 63 -5.41 -2.60 -1.51
CA ALA A 63 -4.81 -3.66 -0.71
C ALA A 63 -4.02 -3.09 0.46
N LEU A 64 -3.34 -1.97 0.22
CA LEU A 64 -2.55 -1.32 1.25
C LEU A 64 -3.41 -0.86 2.41
N MET A 65 -4.56 -0.30 2.10
CA MET A 65 -5.43 0.32 3.09
C MET A 65 -6.54 -0.59 3.59
N GLU A 66 -6.55 -1.84 3.14
CA GLU A 66 -7.63 -2.75 3.48
C GLU A 66 -7.75 -2.90 4.98
N GLY A 67 -8.95 -2.69 5.50
CA GLY A 67 -9.22 -2.85 6.91
C GLY A 67 -8.75 -1.71 7.79
N LEU A 68 -8.07 -0.73 7.22
CA LEU A 68 -7.56 0.38 8.00
C LEU A 68 -8.56 1.54 7.96
N GLY A 69 -8.76 2.15 9.10
CA GLY A 69 -9.65 3.27 9.20
C GLY A 69 -11.11 2.91 9.21
N GLU A 70 -11.39 1.64 9.33
CA GLU A 70 -12.77 1.18 9.42
C GLU A 70 -13.19 1.02 10.86
N ASN A 71 -14.43 1.16 11.07
CA ASN A 71 -14.92 0.98 12.42
C ASN A 71 -16.15 0.27 12.51
#